data_c79a65034475b65b563e125840b31bad
#
_entry.id   c79a65034475b65b563e125840b31bad
#
_cell.length_a   1.000
_cell.length_b   1.000
_cell.length_c   1.000
_cell.angle_alpha   90.00
_cell.angle_beta   90.00
_cell.angle_gamma   90.00
#
_symmetry.space_group_name_H-M   'P 1'
#
loop_
_entity.id
_entity.type
_entity.pdbx_description
1 polymer ?
#
loop_
_entity_poly.entity_id
_entity_poly.type
_entity_poly.pdbx_seq_one_letter_code
_entity_poly.pdbx_strand_id
1 'polypeptide(L)'
;TKTKTGRGGPTILDSLSLDSAQALLSSGSLRQFLYSNSDDYNVRVAQLEDLNQLIERNLSIWRQTPTTIPIRSRALSDRYGMRVDPFTKKREYHGGVDFRARRGTPVYAPADAVVRIASRKSGFGLLVELLHGRGFFPGKKKSVRYRTRFAHLSKIKVKIGQQVKRGDLLGLVGSTGRST
;
A
#
# COMPACT_ATOMS: atom_id res chain seq x y z
N THR A 1 -12.66 -34.04 -19.71
CA THR A 1 -13.54 -33.70 -18.56
C THR A 1 -14.25 -32.39 -18.88
N LYS A 2 -15.54 -32.50 -19.26
CA LYS A 2 -16.40 -31.36 -19.64
C LYS A 2 -16.90 -30.66 -18.37
N THR A 3 -16.54 -29.40 -18.18
CA THR A 3 -17.13 -28.52 -17.16
C THR A 3 -18.57 -28.17 -17.57
N LYS A 4 -19.55 -28.62 -16.80
CA LYS A 4 -20.94 -28.20 -16.91
C LYS A 4 -21.08 -26.75 -16.45
N THR A 5 -21.35 -25.84 -17.37
CA THR A 5 -21.87 -24.51 -17.08
C THR A 5 -23.29 -24.66 -16.52
N GLY A 6 -23.49 -24.21 -15.28
CA GLY A 6 -24.82 -24.17 -14.66
C GLY A 6 -25.74 -23.26 -15.46
N ARG A 7 -26.83 -23.83 -16.00
CA ARG A 7 -27.97 -23.08 -16.54
C ARG A 7 -28.63 -22.37 -15.37
N GLY A 8 -28.60 -21.04 -15.34
CA GLY A 8 -29.54 -20.25 -14.53
C GLY A 8 -30.97 -20.63 -14.95
N GLY A 9 -31.79 -21.06 -14.02
CA GLY A 9 -33.20 -21.28 -14.27
C GLY A 9 -33.88 -19.98 -14.73
N PRO A 10 -35.04 -20.06 -15.40
CA PRO A 10 -35.75 -18.87 -15.85
C PRO A 10 -36.03 -17.98 -14.67
N THR A 11 -35.68 -16.72 -14.76
CA THR A 11 -36.04 -15.72 -13.77
C THR A 11 -37.57 -15.51 -13.84
N ILE A 12 -38.18 -15.19 -12.71
CA ILE A 12 -39.65 -14.92 -12.63
C ILE A 12 -40.08 -13.89 -13.69
N LEU A 13 -39.19 -13.04 -14.15
CA LEU A 13 -39.39 -12.03 -15.21
C LEU A 13 -39.54 -12.63 -16.61
N ASP A 14 -38.95 -13.80 -16.91
CA ASP A 14 -38.97 -14.41 -18.24
C ASP A 14 -40.28 -15.11 -18.57
N SER A 15 -41.19 -15.27 -17.58
CA SER A 15 -42.50 -15.94 -17.71
C SER A 15 -43.72 -15.03 -17.55
N LEU A 16 -43.52 -13.74 -17.30
CA LEU A 16 -44.62 -12.77 -17.14
C LEU A 16 -45.07 -12.23 -18.51
N SER A 17 -46.33 -12.53 -18.88
CA SER A 17 -46.95 -11.82 -20.01
C SER A 17 -47.15 -10.33 -19.66
N LEU A 18 -47.20 -9.47 -20.70
CA LEU A 18 -47.44 -8.03 -20.51
C LEU A 18 -48.67 -7.73 -19.67
N ASP A 19 -49.74 -8.54 -19.87
CA ASP A 19 -50.98 -8.42 -19.12
C ASP A 19 -50.81 -8.78 -17.65
N SER A 20 -50.02 -9.81 -17.35
CA SER A 20 -49.70 -10.21 -15.97
C SER A 20 -48.84 -9.17 -15.25
N ALA A 21 -47.91 -8.55 -15.97
CA ALA A 21 -47.07 -7.46 -15.44
C ALA A 21 -47.94 -6.21 -15.16
N GLN A 22 -48.91 -5.91 -16.04
CA GLN A 22 -49.78 -4.75 -15.89
C GLN A 22 -50.83 -4.96 -14.78
N ALA A 23 -51.32 -6.20 -14.59
CA ALA A 23 -52.17 -6.58 -13.45
C ALA A 23 -51.40 -6.52 -12.11
N LEU A 24 -50.13 -6.93 -12.08
CA LEU A 24 -49.29 -6.81 -10.90
C LEU A 24 -48.96 -5.34 -10.57
N LEU A 25 -48.74 -4.49 -11.57
CA LEU A 25 -48.50 -3.05 -11.37
C LEU A 25 -49.74 -2.31 -10.86
N SER A 26 -50.96 -2.77 -11.21
CA SER A 26 -52.22 -2.21 -10.73
C SER A 26 -52.64 -2.73 -9.35
N SER A 27 -52.07 -3.84 -8.90
CA SER A 27 -52.36 -4.40 -7.60
C SER A 27 -51.58 -3.69 -6.49
N GLY A 28 -52.26 -3.30 -5.41
CA GLY A 28 -51.65 -2.70 -4.23
C GLY A 28 -50.54 -3.56 -3.62
N SER A 29 -50.54 -4.87 -3.90
CA SER A 29 -49.55 -5.85 -3.43
C SER A 29 -48.14 -5.63 -3.99
N LEU A 30 -47.98 -5.23 -5.28
CA LEU A 30 -46.64 -4.94 -5.83
C LEU A 30 -46.07 -3.63 -5.25
N ARG A 31 -46.93 -2.61 -5.11
CA ARG A 31 -46.53 -1.38 -4.41
C ARG A 31 -46.09 -1.67 -2.99
N GLN A 32 -46.85 -2.45 -2.25
CA GLN A 32 -46.50 -2.85 -0.89
C GLN A 32 -45.25 -3.70 -0.83
N PHE A 33 -45.00 -4.61 -1.80
CA PHE A 33 -43.79 -5.38 -1.92
C PHE A 33 -42.56 -4.47 -2.23
N LEU A 34 -42.72 -3.52 -3.15
CA LEU A 34 -41.65 -2.55 -3.47
C LEU A 34 -41.36 -1.62 -2.29
N TYR A 35 -42.39 -1.17 -1.56
CA TYR A 35 -42.18 -0.36 -0.36
C TYR A 35 -41.57 -1.16 0.80
N SER A 36 -42.01 -2.39 1.03
CA SER A 36 -41.45 -3.23 2.10
C SER A 36 -40.01 -3.66 1.82
N ASN A 37 -39.61 -3.75 0.54
CA ASN A 37 -38.23 -4.06 0.18
C ASN A 37 -37.33 -2.80 -0.03
N SER A 38 -37.95 -1.61 -0.15
CA SER A 38 -37.18 -0.37 -0.32
C SER A 38 -36.31 -0.04 0.89
N ASP A 39 -36.84 -0.26 2.09
CA ASP A 39 -36.12 -0.01 3.34
C ASP A 39 -34.96 -1.00 3.50
N ASP A 40 -35.15 -2.29 3.20
CA ASP A 40 -34.10 -3.30 3.21
C ASP A 40 -33.06 -3.02 2.12
N TYR A 41 -33.47 -2.59 0.94
CA TYR A 41 -32.56 -2.17 -0.14
C TYR A 41 -31.70 -0.98 0.27
N ASN A 42 -32.30 0.08 0.81
CA ASN A 42 -31.60 1.27 1.25
C ASN A 42 -30.60 0.96 2.39
N VAL A 43 -31.01 0.10 3.34
CA VAL A 43 -30.12 -0.38 4.42
C VAL A 43 -28.92 -1.13 3.84
N ARG A 44 -29.13 -2.01 2.87
CA ARG A 44 -28.03 -2.76 2.21
C ARG A 44 -27.11 -1.87 1.41
N VAL A 45 -27.64 -0.88 0.71
CA VAL A 45 -26.83 0.12 0.00
C VAL A 45 -25.95 0.89 0.98
N ALA A 46 -26.52 1.39 2.08
CA ALA A 46 -25.77 2.08 3.12
C ALA A 46 -24.65 1.19 3.72
N GLN A 47 -24.95 -0.08 4.00
CA GLN A 47 -23.93 -1.03 4.49
C GLN A 47 -22.81 -1.28 3.48
N LEU A 48 -23.11 -1.34 2.18
CA LEU A 48 -22.11 -1.48 1.13
C LEU A 48 -21.23 -0.22 1.00
N GLU A 49 -21.84 0.95 1.14
CA GLU A 49 -21.09 2.22 1.13
C GLU A 49 -20.12 2.31 2.32
N ASP A 50 -20.59 1.96 3.52
CA ASP A 50 -19.74 1.90 4.73
C ASP A 50 -18.59 0.90 4.56
N LEU A 51 -18.89 -0.28 4.01
CA LEU A 51 -17.87 -1.30 3.73
C LEU A 51 -16.85 -0.80 2.72
N ASN A 52 -17.29 -0.15 1.64
CA ASN A 52 -16.41 0.43 0.63
C ASN A 52 -15.49 1.51 1.24
N GLN A 53 -16.04 2.39 2.08
CA GLN A 53 -15.25 3.41 2.79
C GLN A 53 -14.21 2.77 3.71
N LEU A 54 -14.57 1.70 4.43
CA LEU A 54 -13.64 0.95 5.28
C LEU A 54 -12.52 0.30 4.46
N ILE A 55 -12.85 -0.29 3.32
CA ILE A 55 -11.87 -0.90 2.40
C ILE A 55 -10.91 0.16 1.87
N GLU A 56 -11.40 1.27 1.34
CA GLU A 56 -10.57 2.35 0.81
C GLU A 56 -9.64 2.94 1.88
N ARG A 57 -10.16 3.14 3.10
CA ARG A 57 -9.36 3.60 4.24
C ARG A 57 -8.24 2.63 4.58
N ASN A 58 -8.52 1.33 4.62
CA ASN A 58 -7.53 0.30 4.90
C ASN A 58 -6.48 0.21 3.78
N LEU A 59 -6.91 0.25 2.52
CA LEU A 59 -6.01 0.26 1.36
C LEU A 59 -5.08 1.47 1.39
N SER A 60 -5.59 2.66 1.73
CA SER A 60 -4.77 3.88 1.88
C SER A 60 -3.69 3.69 2.94
N ILE A 61 -4.04 3.14 4.10
CA ILE A 61 -3.09 2.85 5.18
C ILE A 61 -2.01 1.85 4.70
N TRP A 62 -2.42 0.77 4.03
CA TRP A 62 -1.49 -0.23 3.50
C TRP A 62 -0.55 0.31 2.43
N ARG A 63 -1.04 1.15 1.52
CA ARG A 63 -0.21 1.81 0.50
C ARG A 63 0.90 2.67 1.14
N GLN A 64 0.62 3.31 2.27
CA GLN A 64 1.53 4.20 2.98
C GLN A 64 2.41 3.49 4.02
N THR A 65 2.17 2.21 4.30
CA THR A 65 2.98 1.42 5.23
C THR A 65 4.17 0.79 4.48
N PRO A 66 5.44 1.09 4.86
CA PRO A 66 6.61 0.56 4.18
C PRO A 66 6.80 -0.93 4.52
N THR A 67 6.30 -1.80 3.65
CA THR A 67 6.32 -3.26 3.81
C THR A 67 7.16 -3.98 2.75
N THR A 68 7.67 -3.26 1.75
CA THR A 68 8.46 -3.83 0.66
C THR A 68 9.94 -3.59 0.86
N ILE A 69 10.76 -4.61 0.57
CA ILE A 69 12.22 -4.49 0.56
C ILE A 69 12.63 -3.53 -0.57
N PRO A 70 13.48 -2.51 -0.29
CA PRO A 70 13.79 -1.45 -1.24
C PRO A 70 14.71 -1.87 -2.39
N ILE A 71 15.34 -3.03 -2.31
CA ILE A 71 16.22 -3.59 -3.35
C ILE A 71 15.86 -5.04 -3.64
N ARG A 72 16.20 -5.55 -4.82
CA ARG A 72 15.95 -6.96 -5.16
C ARG A 72 16.82 -7.95 -4.39
N SER A 73 17.97 -7.52 -3.88
CA SER A 73 18.83 -8.34 -3.03
C SER A 73 18.23 -8.49 -1.64
N ARG A 74 18.13 -9.72 -1.14
CA ARG A 74 17.69 -10.01 0.24
C ARG A 74 18.87 -10.23 1.19
N ALA A 75 20.11 -10.17 0.69
CA ALA A 75 21.30 -10.36 1.53
C ALA A 75 21.53 -9.12 2.40
N LEU A 76 21.36 -9.29 3.70
CA LEU A 76 21.74 -8.30 4.70
C LEU A 76 23.23 -8.44 4.97
N SER A 77 23.94 -7.32 4.91
CA SER A 77 25.34 -7.26 5.35
C SER A 77 25.45 -6.89 6.82
N ASP A 78 24.51 -6.06 7.32
CA ASP A 78 24.45 -5.71 8.72
C ASP A 78 23.03 -5.45 9.21
N ARG A 79 22.81 -5.66 10.51
CA ARG A 79 21.48 -5.59 11.14
C ARG A 79 21.34 -4.34 12.00
N TYR A 80 20.10 -4.01 12.28
CA TYR A 80 19.75 -2.99 13.28
C TYR A 80 20.18 -3.42 14.67
N GLY A 81 20.74 -2.50 15.46
CA GLY A 81 21.10 -2.72 16.85
C GLY A 81 22.57 -2.45 17.15
N MET A 82 23.05 -2.96 18.29
CA MET A 82 24.44 -2.79 18.73
C MET A 82 25.38 -3.65 17.89
N ARG A 83 26.41 -2.99 17.32
CA ARG A 83 27.49 -3.65 16.54
C ARG A 83 28.84 -3.06 16.87
N VAL A 84 29.90 -3.69 16.38
CA VAL A 84 31.25 -3.08 16.34
C VAL A 84 31.36 -2.26 15.07
N ASP A 85 31.61 -0.96 15.22
CA ASP A 85 31.83 -0.05 14.09
C ASP A 85 33.07 -0.52 13.31
N PRO A 86 32.96 -0.73 11.99
CA PRO A 86 34.06 -1.25 11.18
C PRO A 86 35.26 -0.29 11.09
N PHE A 87 35.06 1.02 11.31
CA PHE A 87 36.09 2.05 11.24
C PHE A 87 36.77 2.27 12.59
N THR A 88 35.97 2.50 13.64
CA THR A 88 36.47 2.88 14.97
C THR A 88 36.78 1.69 15.89
N LYS A 89 36.29 0.49 15.52
CA LYS A 89 36.35 -0.75 16.32
C LYS A 89 35.65 -0.64 17.68
N LYS A 90 34.88 0.41 17.91
CA LYS A 90 34.08 0.62 19.14
C LYS A 90 32.66 0.09 18.95
N ARG A 91 32.00 -0.24 20.06
CA ARG A 91 30.59 -0.58 20.05
C ARG A 91 29.76 0.65 19.67
N GLU A 92 28.95 0.53 18.64
CA GLU A 92 28.08 1.59 18.11
C GLU A 92 26.69 1.04 17.85
N TYR A 93 25.69 1.90 18.00
CA TYR A 93 24.30 1.54 17.69
C TYR A 93 24.02 1.84 16.20
N HIS A 94 23.70 0.80 15.45
CA HIS A 94 23.30 0.90 14.05
C HIS A 94 21.80 1.11 13.95
N GLY A 95 21.37 2.32 13.60
CA GLY A 95 19.96 2.72 13.50
C GLY A 95 19.26 2.30 12.20
N GLY A 96 19.80 1.34 11.47
CA GLY A 96 19.27 0.88 10.20
C GLY A 96 19.59 -0.58 9.90
N VAL A 97 19.39 -0.98 8.66
CA VAL A 97 19.79 -2.27 8.11
C VAL A 97 20.59 -2.03 6.84
N ASP A 98 21.70 -2.74 6.66
CA ASP A 98 22.53 -2.67 5.49
C ASP A 98 22.27 -3.86 4.57
N PHE A 99 22.02 -3.56 3.31
CA PHE A 99 21.84 -4.57 2.27
C PHE A 99 23.09 -4.69 1.42
N ARG A 100 23.54 -5.94 1.21
CA ARG A 100 24.63 -6.22 0.28
C ARG A 100 24.11 -6.16 -1.16
N ALA A 101 24.58 -5.20 -1.93
CA ALA A 101 24.23 -5.06 -3.34
C ALA A 101 25.37 -4.45 -4.14
N ARG A 102 25.43 -4.77 -5.44
CA ARG A 102 26.39 -4.17 -6.35
C ARG A 102 26.09 -2.68 -6.56
N ARG A 103 27.14 -1.87 -6.69
CA ARG A 103 27.00 -0.46 -7.08
C ARG A 103 26.16 -0.37 -8.37
N GLY A 104 25.22 0.57 -8.41
CA GLY A 104 24.30 0.73 -9.54
C GLY A 104 23.02 -0.08 -9.44
N THR A 105 22.87 -0.99 -8.46
CA THR A 105 21.60 -1.70 -8.23
C THR A 105 20.49 -0.68 -7.95
N PRO A 106 19.31 -0.82 -8.58
CA PRO A 106 18.18 0.07 -8.34
C PRO A 106 17.64 -0.02 -6.90
N VAL A 107 17.29 1.13 -6.34
CA VAL A 107 16.65 1.28 -5.03
C VAL A 107 15.25 1.84 -5.22
N TYR A 108 14.25 1.17 -4.67
CA TYR A 108 12.83 1.46 -4.88
C TYR A 108 12.14 1.94 -3.60
N ALA A 109 11.05 2.69 -3.76
CA ALA A 109 10.20 3.13 -2.66
C ALA A 109 9.45 1.94 -2.04
N PRO A 110 9.52 1.74 -0.70
CA PRO A 110 8.86 0.61 -0.03
C PRO A 110 7.36 0.83 0.19
N ALA A 111 6.87 2.04 -0.01
CA ALA A 111 5.48 2.45 0.11
C ALA A 111 5.29 3.83 -0.53
N ASP A 112 4.04 4.26 -0.69
CA ASP A 112 3.71 5.61 -1.15
C ASP A 112 4.24 6.65 -0.17
N ALA A 113 4.81 7.74 -0.70
CA ALA A 113 5.46 8.76 0.11
C ALA A 113 5.66 10.08 -0.64
N VAL A 114 6.09 11.09 0.11
CA VAL A 114 6.65 12.33 -0.44
C VAL A 114 8.15 12.37 -0.14
N VAL A 115 8.95 12.72 -1.13
CA VAL A 115 10.40 12.89 -0.99
C VAL A 115 10.69 14.14 -0.15
N ARG A 116 11.28 13.96 1.02
CA ARG A 116 11.62 15.04 1.93
C ARG A 116 13.06 15.52 1.79
N ILE A 117 13.98 14.59 1.52
CA ILE A 117 15.40 14.88 1.28
C ILE A 117 15.83 14.13 0.02
N ALA A 118 16.56 14.81 -0.85
CA ALA A 118 17.19 14.25 -2.05
C ALA A 118 18.50 15.00 -2.29
N SER A 119 19.49 14.80 -1.42
CA SER A 119 20.76 15.58 -1.45
C SER A 119 21.89 14.84 -0.74
N ARG A 120 23.11 15.37 -0.84
CA ARG A 120 24.25 14.91 -0.05
C ARG A 120 24.10 15.36 1.41
N LYS A 121 24.34 14.45 2.36
CA LYS A 121 24.37 14.71 3.80
C LYS A 121 25.64 14.13 4.42
N SER A 122 26.16 14.83 5.44
CA SER A 122 27.36 14.37 6.16
C SER A 122 27.14 12.96 6.73
N GLY A 123 28.13 12.11 6.60
CA GLY A 123 28.07 10.71 7.01
C GLY A 123 27.25 9.80 6.07
N PHE A 124 26.07 10.22 5.64
CA PHE A 124 25.15 9.42 4.81
C PHE A 124 25.48 9.43 3.30
N GLY A 125 26.35 10.34 2.83
CA GLY A 125 26.60 10.50 1.40
C GLY A 125 25.37 11.04 0.66
N LEU A 126 25.06 10.49 -0.51
CA LEU A 126 23.82 10.80 -1.23
C LEU A 126 22.66 10.09 -0.53
N LEU A 127 21.69 10.88 -0.06
CA LEU A 127 20.58 10.47 0.78
C LEU A 127 19.24 10.82 0.13
N VAL A 128 18.34 9.86 0.12
CA VAL A 128 16.90 10.08 -0.08
C VAL A 128 16.18 9.78 1.24
N GLU A 129 15.37 10.72 1.72
CA GLU A 129 14.44 10.51 2.82
C GLU A 129 13.01 10.61 2.29
N LEU A 130 12.20 9.61 2.61
CA LEU A 130 10.78 9.58 2.30
C LEU A 130 9.96 9.81 3.57
N LEU A 131 8.94 10.65 3.46
CA LEU A 131 7.89 10.81 4.45
C LEU A 131 6.66 10.07 3.94
N HIS A 132 6.34 8.95 4.57
CA HIS A 132 5.12 8.21 4.33
C HIS A 132 3.97 8.84 5.11
N GLY A 133 2.76 8.52 4.72
CA GLY A 133 1.58 8.88 5.50
C GLY A 133 1.48 8.08 6.79
N ARG A 134 0.26 7.94 7.28
CA ARG A 134 -0.02 7.11 8.45
C ARG A 134 -0.18 5.66 8.03
N GLY A 135 0.50 4.76 8.71
CA GLY A 135 0.43 3.32 8.48
C GLY A 135 0.31 2.53 9.77
N PHE A 136 0.20 1.22 9.66
CA PHE A 136 0.18 0.32 10.81
C PHE A 136 1.58 -0.02 11.30
N PHE A 137 1.72 -0.16 12.60
CA PHE A 137 2.90 -0.71 13.24
C PHE A 137 2.46 -1.88 14.12
N PRO A 138 3.08 -3.06 14.01
CA PRO A 138 2.75 -4.20 14.86
C PRO A 138 2.78 -3.82 16.36
N GLY A 139 1.74 -4.21 17.09
CA GLY A 139 1.62 -3.89 18.52
C GLY A 139 1.15 -2.48 18.86
N LYS A 140 0.91 -1.59 17.87
CA LYS A 140 0.34 -0.26 18.10
C LYS A 140 -1.14 -0.23 17.72
N LYS A 141 -1.98 0.25 18.65
CA LYS A 141 -3.42 0.44 18.42
C LYS A 141 -3.75 1.60 17.48
N LYS A 142 -2.83 2.57 17.34
CA LYS A 142 -3.01 3.76 16.51
C LYS A 142 -2.04 3.73 15.34
N SER A 143 -2.46 4.28 14.19
CA SER A 143 -1.59 4.47 13.04
C SER A 143 -0.45 5.44 13.37
N VAL A 144 0.75 5.14 12.88
CA VAL A 144 1.96 5.93 13.06
C VAL A 144 2.43 6.50 11.72
N ARG A 145 3.15 7.62 11.76
CA ARG A 145 3.77 8.18 10.57
C ARG A 145 5.17 7.59 10.42
N TYR A 146 5.47 7.07 9.23
CA TYR A 146 6.77 6.49 8.92
C TYR A 146 7.68 7.46 8.18
N ARG A 147 8.97 7.32 8.41
CA ARG A 147 10.04 7.88 7.58
C ARG A 147 11.02 6.78 7.24
N THR A 148 11.43 6.71 5.96
CA THR A 148 12.49 5.79 5.53
C THR A 148 13.62 6.58 4.90
N ARG A 149 14.87 6.12 5.11
CA ARG A 149 16.09 6.74 4.62
C ARG A 149 16.88 5.74 3.79
N PHE A 150 17.38 6.21 2.66
CA PHE A 150 18.23 5.44 1.74
C PHE A 150 19.51 6.21 1.56
N ALA A 151 20.56 5.72 2.22
CA ALA A 151 21.87 6.37 2.28
C ALA A 151 22.86 5.73 1.30
N HIS A 152 24.05 6.34 1.22
CA HIS A 152 25.22 5.85 0.46
C HIS A 152 24.95 5.64 -1.03
N LEU A 153 23.92 6.31 -1.61
CA LEU A 153 23.56 6.18 -3.01
C LEU A 153 24.68 6.67 -3.94
N SER A 154 24.81 6.07 -5.12
CA SER A 154 25.67 6.58 -6.19
C SER A 154 24.97 7.65 -7.03
N LYS A 155 23.64 7.56 -7.16
CA LYS A 155 22.83 8.51 -7.93
C LYS A 155 21.43 8.61 -7.33
N ILE A 156 20.92 9.84 -7.20
CA ILE A 156 19.52 10.11 -6.85
C ILE A 156 18.72 10.28 -8.14
N LYS A 157 17.51 9.74 -8.19
CA LYS A 157 16.59 9.77 -9.34
C LYS A 157 15.28 10.51 -9.08
N VAL A 158 15.13 11.08 -7.90
CA VAL A 158 13.93 11.80 -7.46
C VAL A 158 14.29 13.21 -6.98
N LYS A 159 13.30 14.10 -6.86
CA LYS A 159 13.44 15.48 -6.41
C LYS A 159 12.67 15.69 -5.09
N ILE A 160 13.12 16.66 -4.29
CA ILE A 160 12.38 17.08 -3.08
C ILE A 160 10.96 17.52 -3.46
N GLY A 161 9.98 17.12 -2.67
CA GLY A 161 8.55 17.38 -2.91
C GLY A 161 7.88 16.41 -3.87
N GLN A 162 8.63 15.57 -4.59
CA GLN A 162 8.07 14.58 -5.51
C GLN A 162 7.24 13.55 -4.74
N GLN A 163 6.02 13.28 -5.22
CA GLN A 163 5.24 12.13 -4.79
C GLN A 163 5.75 10.88 -5.49
N VAL A 164 5.97 9.83 -4.72
CA VAL A 164 6.40 8.51 -5.21
C VAL A 164 5.43 7.45 -4.74
N LYS A 165 5.18 6.47 -5.59
CA LYS A 165 4.40 5.27 -5.27
C LYS A 165 5.32 4.14 -4.86
N ARG A 166 4.77 3.15 -4.18
CA ARG A 166 5.47 1.89 -3.92
C ARG A 166 6.04 1.31 -5.21
N GLY A 167 7.33 0.99 -5.21
CA GLY A 167 8.03 0.46 -6.37
C GLY A 167 8.66 1.50 -7.29
N ASP A 168 8.47 2.79 -7.06
CA ASP A 168 9.13 3.84 -7.86
C ASP A 168 10.64 3.87 -7.59
N LEU A 169 11.42 4.15 -8.64
CA LEU A 169 12.87 4.23 -8.57
C LEU A 169 13.32 5.51 -7.85
N LEU A 170 13.99 5.35 -6.71
CA LEU A 170 14.53 6.45 -5.90
C LEU A 170 15.96 6.83 -6.27
N GLY A 171 16.77 5.83 -6.61
CA GLY A 171 18.18 6.00 -6.88
C GLY A 171 18.89 4.70 -7.14
N LEU A 172 20.22 4.75 -7.12
CA LEU A 172 21.09 3.60 -7.36
C LEU A 172 22.02 3.40 -6.17
N VAL A 173 22.25 2.13 -5.80
CA VAL A 173 23.21 1.74 -4.75
C VAL A 173 24.60 2.31 -5.06
N GLY A 174 25.27 2.79 -4.05
CA GLY A 174 26.63 3.31 -4.13
C GLY A 174 27.42 3.00 -2.86
N SER A 175 28.49 3.81 -2.67
CA SER A 175 29.33 3.81 -1.48
C SER A 175 29.79 5.26 -1.21
N THR A 176 28.83 6.21 -1.20
CA THR A 176 29.13 7.62 -0.92
C THR A 176 29.00 7.92 0.57
N GLY A 177 29.78 8.87 1.09
CA GLY A 177 29.84 9.15 2.51
C GLY A 177 30.64 8.11 3.30
N ARG A 178 30.29 7.89 4.59
CA ARG A 178 30.94 6.90 5.46
C ARG A 178 30.30 5.52 5.25
N SER A 179 30.82 4.78 4.31
CA SER A 179 30.34 3.45 3.94
C SER A 179 31.52 2.54 3.66
N THR A 180 31.42 1.26 4.02
CA THR A 180 32.40 0.20 3.74
C THR A 180 31.99 -0.61 2.51
#